data_b059933101ed56ac044d9ab4a6af3828
#
_entry.id   b059933101ed56ac044d9ab4a6af3828
#
_cell.length_a   1.000
_cell.length_b   1.000
_cell.length_c   1.000
_cell.angle_alpha   90.00
_cell.angle_beta   90.00
_cell.angle_gamma   90.00
#
_symmetry.space_group_name_H-M   'P 1'
#
loop_
_entity.id
_entity.type
_entity.pdbx_description
1 polymer ?
#
loop_
_entity_poly.entity_id
_entity_poly.type
_entity_poly.pdbx_seq_one_letter_code
_entity_poly.pdbx_strand_id
1 'polypeptide(L)'
;HVDVIQVNDDLGTQNGTQISPDLYREMVKPYHRRLWGMIKRLSGKPLLLHSCGSIYDLIPDLIEIGVDAINPVQVSAAKMDGAVLKREFGRDLTFWGGGCDTQHVLGGGTPEQVRDEVRHRVEQFAEDGGFVFCQVHNIQHNVPPENVMAMYEALGDL
;
A
#
# COMPACT_ATOMS: atom_id res chain seq x y z
N HIS A 1 -18.08 -14.85 7.33
CA HIS A 1 -16.66 -15.17 7.53
C HIS A 1 -15.83 -14.14 6.79
N VAL A 2 -14.94 -13.48 7.50
CA VAL A 2 -13.97 -12.54 6.95
C VAL A 2 -12.58 -12.93 7.46
N ASP A 3 -11.54 -12.68 6.64
CA ASP A 3 -10.15 -13.02 6.98
C ASP A 3 -9.35 -11.78 7.36
N VAL A 4 -9.67 -10.62 6.80
CA VAL A 4 -9.02 -9.33 7.05
C VAL A 4 -10.11 -8.27 7.24
N ILE A 5 -9.88 -7.30 8.13
CA ILE A 5 -10.74 -6.13 8.28
C ILE A 5 -10.02 -4.92 7.70
N GLN A 6 -10.66 -4.25 6.75
CA GLN A 6 -10.17 -3.03 6.16
C GLN A 6 -10.76 -1.81 6.86
N VAL A 7 -9.92 -0.84 7.15
CA VAL A 7 -10.27 0.52 7.58
C VAL A 7 -9.67 1.53 6.60
N ASN A 8 -10.29 2.68 6.46
CA ASN A 8 -9.88 3.70 5.49
C ASN A 8 -9.68 5.03 6.20
N ASP A 9 -8.54 5.65 5.96
CA ASP A 9 -8.26 7.04 6.31
C ASP A 9 -7.09 7.56 5.48
N ASP A 10 -7.33 8.50 4.58
CA ASP A 10 -6.30 9.06 3.71
C ASP A 10 -5.44 10.06 4.49
N LEU A 11 -4.28 9.60 4.93
CA LEU A 11 -3.31 10.35 5.74
C LEU A 11 -2.21 11.01 4.91
N GLY A 12 -2.08 10.62 3.64
CA GLY A 12 -1.03 11.08 2.73
C GLY A 12 -1.53 11.95 1.59
N THR A 13 -0.59 12.70 1.03
CA THR A 13 -0.67 13.41 -0.26
C THR A 13 0.44 12.90 -1.17
N GLN A 14 0.56 13.44 -2.39
CA GLN A 14 1.66 13.09 -3.28
C GLN A 14 3.05 13.41 -2.67
N ASN A 15 3.14 14.46 -1.86
CA ASN A 15 4.41 15.01 -1.39
C ASN A 15 4.74 14.74 0.09
N GLY A 16 3.81 14.19 0.85
CA GLY A 16 3.98 13.93 2.29
C GLY A 16 2.64 13.68 2.98
N THR A 17 2.64 13.70 4.30
CA THR A 17 1.44 13.53 5.11
C THR A 17 0.52 14.76 5.04
N GLN A 18 -0.80 14.55 5.17
CA GLN A 18 -1.79 15.64 5.15
C GLN A 18 -1.65 16.60 6.33
N ILE A 19 -1.24 16.08 7.48
CA ILE A 19 -0.91 16.84 8.68
C ILE A 19 0.49 16.43 9.16
N SER A 20 1.13 17.26 9.97
CA SER A 20 2.45 16.90 10.49
C SER A 20 2.37 15.62 11.36
N PRO A 21 3.44 14.81 11.39
CA PRO A 21 3.48 13.62 12.26
C PRO A 21 3.20 13.94 13.74
N ASP A 22 3.65 15.09 14.23
CA ASP A 22 3.41 15.51 15.61
C ASP A 22 1.92 15.81 15.85
N LEU A 23 1.27 16.49 14.92
CA LEU A 23 -0.17 16.77 15.01
C LEU A 23 -1.00 15.48 14.89
N TYR A 24 -0.57 14.54 14.03
CA TYR A 24 -1.17 13.22 13.96
C TYR A 24 -1.08 12.49 15.30
N ARG A 25 0.09 12.48 15.94
CA ARG A 25 0.32 11.80 17.23
C ARG A 25 -0.52 12.41 18.36
N GLU A 26 -0.69 13.72 18.35
CA GLU A 26 -1.46 14.43 19.36
C GLU A 26 -2.97 14.27 19.16
N MET A 27 -3.46 14.49 17.95
CA MET A 27 -4.90 14.67 17.70
C MET A 27 -5.61 13.45 17.09
N VAL A 28 -4.92 12.60 16.33
CA VAL A 28 -5.55 11.52 15.55
C VAL A 28 -5.18 10.14 16.09
N LYS A 29 -3.90 9.87 16.29
CA LYS A 29 -3.37 8.58 16.74
C LYS A 29 -4.08 8.02 17.99
N PRO A 30 -4.46 8.79 19.02
CA PRO A 30 -5.17 8.26 20.19
C PRO A 30 -6.54 7.65 19.84
N TYR A 31 -7.26 8.24 18.88
CA TYR A 31 -8.56 7.74 18.41
C TYR A 31 -8.40 6.51 17.53
N HIS A 32 -7.43 6.49 16.61
CA HIS A 32 -7.07 5.32 15.81
C HIS A 32 -6.67 4.15 16.73
N ARG A 33 -5.78 4.36 17.68
CA ARG A 33 -5.39 3.34 18.67
C ARG A 33 -6.59 2.72 19.39
N ARG A 34 -7.52 3.56 19.84
CA ARG A 34 -8.73 3.11 20.54
C ARG A 34 -9.66 2.32 19.61
N LEU A 35 -9.98 2.86 18.43
CA LEU A 35 -10.90 2.26 17.48
C LEU A 35 -10.33 0.96 16.89
N TRP A 36 -9.12 1.01 16.35
CA TRP A 36 -8.50 -0.12 15.69
C TRP A 36 -8.12 -1.23 16.69
N GLY A 37 -7.65 -0.85 17.87
CA GLY A 37 -7.43 -1.78 18.95
C GLY A 37 -8.72 -2.49 19.40
N MET A 38 -9.86 -1.81 19.41
CA MET A 38 -11.17 -2.42 19.67
C MET A 38 -11.55 -3.39 18.54
N ILE A 39 -11.38 -3.00 17.28
CA ILE A 39 -11.67 -3.85 16.11
C ILE A 39 -10.84 -5.15 16.18
N LYS A 40 -9.53 -5.04 16.37
CA LYS A 40 -8.64 -6.22 16.49
C LYS A 40 -9.03 -7.13 17.65
N ARG A 41 -9.31 -6.56 18.81
CA ARG A 41 -9.70 -7.34 20.00
C ARG A 41 -11.01 -8.10 19.81
N LEU A 42 -12.01 -7.48 19.17
CA LEU A 42 -13.31 -8.09 18.94
C LEU A 42 -13.32 -9.10 17.78
N SER A 43 -12.54 -8.85 16.73
CA SER A 43 -12.52 -9.69 15.53
C SER A 43 -11.50 -10.80 15.58
N GLY A 44 -10.36 -10.60 16.26
CA GLY A 44 -9.19 -11.46 16.19
C GLY A 44 -8.55 -11.51 14.80
N LYS A 45 -8.83 -10.52 13.93
CA LYS A 45 -8.39 -10.50 12.52
C LYS A 45 -7.32 -9.45 12.26
N PRO A 46 -6.47 -9.66 11.24
CA PRO A 46 -5.54 -8.63 10.75
C PRO A 46 -6.26 -7.36 10.32
N LEU A 47 -5.63 -6.23 10.52
CA LEU A 47 -6.12 -4.91 10.16
C LEU A 47 -5.35 -4.38 8.94
N LEU A 48 -6.08 -4.16 7.84
CA LEU A 48 -5.60 -3.50 6.63
C LEU A 48 -6.02 -2.03 6.66
N LEU A 49 -5.06 -1.12 6.65
CA LEU A 49 -5.33 0.31 6.47
C LEU A 49 -5.24 0.68 4.99
N HIS A 50 -6.34 1.21 4.45
CA HIS A 50 -6.30 1.93 3.18
C HIS A 50 -5.97 3.40 3.44
N SER A 51 -4.86 3.87 2.88
CA SER A 51 -4.41 5.26 2.97
C SER A 51 -3.58 5.61 1.74
N CYS A 52 -4.10 6.50 0.90
CA CYS A 52 -3.41 6.98 -0.30
C CYS A 52 -2.25 7.93 0.05
N GLY A 53 -1.35 8.11 -0.92
CA GLY A 53 -0.26 9.07 -0.85
C GLY A 53 0.96 8.62 -0.04
N SER A 54 1.79 9.59 0.30
CA SER A 54 2.98 9.40 1.10
C SER A 54 2.62 9.38 2.59
N ILE A 55 2.65 8.18 3.17
CA ILE A 55 2.44 7.94 4.60
C ILE A 55 3.70 7.47 5.32
N TYR A 56 4.85 7.50 4.64
CA TYR A 56 6.11 6.97 5.14
C TYR A 56 6.44 7.43 6.57
N ASP A 57 6.31 8.73 6.85
CA ASP A 57 6.65 9.31 8.16
C ASP A 57 5.68 8.87 9.28
N LEU A 58 4.54 8.27 8.95
CA LEU A 58 3.55 7.73 9.89
C LEU A 58 3.62 6.21 10.04
N ILE A 59 4.31 5.48 9.17
CA ILE A 59 4.33 4.00 9.20
C ILE A 59 4.74 3.46 10.57
N PRO A 60 5.77 3.98 11.26
CA PRO A 60 6.11 3.49 12.60
C PRO A 60 4.96 3.67 13.61
N ASP A 61 4.24 4.79 13.53
CA ASP A 61 3.09 5.06 14.38
C ASP A 61 1.92 4.09 14.08
N LEU A 62 1.69 3.78 12.80
CA LEU A 62 0.65 2.86 12.34
C LEU A 62 0.92 1.43 12.81
N ILE A 63 2.17 0.96 12.70
CA ILE A 63 2.61 -0.34 13.22
C ILE A 63 2.38 -0.41 14.74
N GLU A 64 2.81 0.62 15.48
CA GLU A 64 2.66 0.70 16.94
C GLU A 64 1.20 0.57 17.40
N ILE A 65 0.25 1.11 16.65
CA ILE A 65 -1.17 1.04 16.99
C ILE A 65 -1.89 -0.17 16.38
N GLY A 66 -1.14 -1.07 15.73
CA GLY A 66 -1.61 -2.40 15.36
C GLY A 66 -2.11 -2.55 13.93
N VAL A 67 -1.69 -1.72 12.99
CA VAL A 67 -1.90 -1.95 11.56
C VAL A 67 -1.00 -3.11 11.12
N ASP A 68 -1.58 -4.12 10.47
CA ASP A 68 -0.87 -5.30 9.99
C ASP A 68 -0.55 -5.21 8.49
N ALA A 69 -1.34 -4.45 7.75
CA ALA A 69 -1.12 -4.25 6.32
C ALA A 69 -1.53 -2.84 5.87
N ILE A 70 -0.89 -2.33 4.82
CA ILE A 70 -1.25 -1.05 4.19
C ILE A 70 -1.59 -1.25 2.71
N ASN A 71 -2.54 -0.46 2.23
CA ASN A 71 -3.01 -0.37 0.86
C ASN A 71 -3.24 1.12 0.52
N PRO A 72 -3.02 1.58 -0.70
CA PRO A 72 -2.60 0.88 -1.92
C PRO A 72 -1.09 0.80 -2.13
N VAL A 73 -0.28 1.31 -1.21
CA VAL A 73 1.18 1.47 -1.34
C VAL A 73 1.53 2.32 -2.57
N GLN A 74 1.29 3.63 -2.46
CA GLN A 74 1.43 4.54 -3.60
C GLN A 74 2.90 4.82 -3.92
N VAL A 75 3.54 3.93 -4.66
CA VAL A 75 4.97 3.95 -5.00
C VAL A 75 5.43 5.19 -5.76
N SER A 76 4.51 5.93 -6.39
CA SER A 76 4.76 7.21 -7.06
C SER A 76 4.77 8.41 -6.11
N ALA A 77 4.36 8.25 -4.85
CA ALA A 77 4.40 9.30 -3.85
C ALA A 77 5.79 9.46 -3.21
N ALA A 78 6.06 10.64 -2.67
CA ALA A 78 7.34 10.94 -2.04
C ALA A 78 7.68 9.95 -0.91
N LYS A 79 8.92 9.49 -0.83
CA LYS A 79 9.43 8.52 0.16
C LYS A 79 8.80 7.12 0.11
N MET A 80 7.92 6.81 -0.85
CA MET A 80 7.22 5.53 -0.94
C MET A 80 7.91 4.53 -1.87
N ASP A 81 9.24 4.58 -1.97
CA ASP A 81 10.03 3.60 -2.73
C ASP A 81 9.89 2.19 -2.15
N GLY A 82 9.56 1.22 -3.00
CA GLY A 82 9.24 -0.15 -2.58
C GLY A 82 10.39 -0.87 -1.86
N ALA A 83 11.63 -0.73 -2.36
CA ALA A 83 12.79 -1.38 -1.75
C ALA A 83 13.11 -0.77 -0.38
N VAL A 84 12.93 0.56 -0.22
CA VAL A 84 13.10 1.23 1.07
C VAL A 84 12.03 0.78 2.06
N LEU A 85 10.75 0.78 1.65
CA LEU A 85 9.64 0.34 2.47
C LEU A 85 9.83 -1.11 2.94
N LYS A 86 10.19 -2.00 2.03
CA LYS A 86 10.40 -3.42 2.34
C LYS A 86 11.54 -3.62 3.33
N ARG A 87 12.68 -2.97 3.11
CA ARG A 87 13.84 -3.07 4.00
C ARG A 87 13.53 -2.58 5.41
N GLU A 88 12.79 -1.47 5.54
CA GLU A 88 12.58 -0.80 6.83
C GLU A 88 11.40 -1.37 7.61
N PHE A 89 10.33 -1.75 6.93
CA PHE A 89 9.06 -2.12 7.57
C PHE A 89 8.56 -3.54 7.23
N GLY A 90 9.20 -4.25 6.30
CA GLY A 90 8.71 -5.54 5.79
C GLY A 90 8.67 -6.67 6.81
N ARG A 91 9.29 -6.51 7.99
CA ARG A 91 9.17 -7.47 9.11
C ARG A 91 7.90 -7.31 9.93
N ASP A 92 7.36 -6.09 9.95
CA ASP A 92 6.25 -5.71 10.82
C ASP A 92 4.97 -5.39 10.04
N LEU A 93 5.06 -5.23 8.71
CA LEU A 93 3.98 -4.75 7.88
C LEU A 93 3.87 -5.52 6.55
N THR A 94 2.65 -5.89 6.19
CA THR A 94 2.34 -6.42 4.87
C THR A 94 2.00 -5.28 3.90
N PHE A 95 2.63 -5.30 2.72
CA PHE A 95 2.33 -4.37 1.63
C PHE A 95 1.27 -4.96 0.71
N TRP A 96 0.07 -4.40 0.75
CA TRP A 96 -1.04 -4.82 -0.09
C TRP A 96 -1.26 -3.79 -1.20
N GLY A 97 -0.60 -3.95 -2.31
CA GLY A 97 -0.58 -2.98 -3.40
C GLY A 97 0.83 -2.64 -3.85
N GLY A 98 0.98 -1.54 -4.58
CA GLY A 98 2.27 -1.13 -5.11
C GLY A 98 2.77 -1.97 -6.28
N GLY A 99 1.97 -2.91 -6.78
CA GLY A 99 2.38 -3.85 -7.82
C GLY A 99 2.45 -3.26 -9.23
N CYS A 100 1.75 -2.17 -9.49
CA CYS A 100 1.86 -1.39 -10.73
C CYS A 100 1.37 0.04 -10.50
N ASP A 101 2.15 1.04 -10.91
CA ASP A 101 1.77 2.45 -10.81
C ASP A 101 0.65 2.79 -11.80
N THR A 102 -0.50 3.19 -11.26
CA THR A 102 -1.69 3.55 -12.05
C THR A 102 -1.62 4.96 -12.63
N GLN A 103 -0.77 5.83 -12.09
CA GLN A 103 -0.67 7.22 -12.54
C GLN A 103 0.15 7.36 -13.84
N HIS A 104 1.25 6.63 -13.96
CA HIS A 104 2.20 6.84 -15.06
C HIS A 104 2.35 5.61 -15.96
N VAL A 105 2.26 4.39 -15.40
CA VAL A 105 2.59 3.17 -16.13
C VAL A 105 1.35 2.45 -16.63
N LEU A 106 0.42 2.08 -15.75
CA LEU A 106 -0.73 1.25 -16.14
C LEU A 106 -1.64 1.96 -17.14
N GLY A 107 -1.87 3.27 -16.96
CA GLY A 107 -2.74 4.08 -17.83
C GLY A 107 -2.05 4.70 -19.04
N GLY A 108 -0.73 4.89 -18.99
CA GLY A 108 0.02 5.65 -20.01
C GLY A 108 1.17 4.90 -20.68
N GLY A 109 1.56 3.75 -20.13
CA GLY A 109 2.65 2.94 -20.67
C GLY A 109 2.19 1.94 -21.74
N THR A 110 3.17 1.28 -22.36
CA THR A 110 2.94 0.13 -23.25
C THR A 110 2.76 -1.14 -22.42
N PRO A 111 2.15 -2.23 -22.99
CA PRO A 111 2.06 -3.52 -22.31
C PRO A 111 3.41 -4.08 -21.83
N GLU A 112 4.49 -3.81 -22.58
CA GLU A 112 5.85 -4.23 -22.20
C GLU A 112 6.34 -3.45 -20.96
N GLN A 113 6.15 -2.14 -20.93
CA GLN A 113 6.48 -1.31 -19.76
C GLN A 113 5.68 -1.71 -18.51
N VAL A 114 4.43 -2.12 -18.69
CA VAL A 114 3.61 -2.65 -17.59
C VAL A 114 4.18 -3.97 -17.05
N ARG A 115 4.58 -4.90 -17.94
CA ARG A 115 5.23 -6.16 -17.51
C ARG A 115 6.53 -5.91 -16.76
N ASP A 116 7.35 -5.00 -17.25
CA ASP A 116 8.62 -4.65 -16.60
C ASP A 116 8.40 -4.01 -15.23
N GLU A 117 7.45 -3.09 -15.12
CA GLU A 117 7.07 -2.51 -13.84
C GLU A 117 6.59 -3.57 -12.84
N VAL A 118 5.72 -4.50 -13.25
CA VAL A 118 5.23 -5.58 -12.38
C VAL A 118 6.38 -6.43 -11.87
N ARG A 119 7.28 -6.88 -12.74
CA ARG A 119 8.45 -7.68 -12.36
C ARG A 119 9.31 -6.92 -11.35
N HIS A 120 9.61 -5.66 -11.64
CA HIS A 120 10.39 -4.81 -10.75
C HIS A 120 9.74 -4.65 -9.36
N ARG A 121 8.42 -4.45 -9.30
CA ARG A 121 7.70 -4.33 -8.02
C ARG A 121 7.66 -5.64 -7.24
N VAL A 122 7.47 -6.76 -7.92
CA VAL A 122 7.52 -8.07 -7.26
C VAL A 122 8.92 -8.33 -6.71
N GLU A 123 10.00 -8.03 -7.46
CA GLU A 123 11.37 -8.12 -6.95
C GLU A 123 11.59 -7.26 -5.68
N GLN A 124 11.00 -6.07 -5.62
CA GLN A 124 11.12 -5.20 -4.44
C GLN A 124 10.38 -5.70 -3.20
N PHE A 125 9.19 -6.30 -3.38
CA PHE A 125 8.29 -6.56 -2.26
C PHE A 125 8.16 -8.04 -1.85
N ALA A 126 8.40 -9.00 -2.75
CA ALA A 126 8.03 -10.40 -2.52
C ALA A 126 9.02 -11.18 -1.66
N GLU A 127 10.28 -10.74 -1.55
CA GLU A 127 11.29 -11.43 -0.72
C GLU A 127 10.77 -11.58 0.71
N ASP A 128 10.93 -12.78 1.28
CA ASP A 128 10.47 -13.15 2.62
C ASP A 128 8.96 -12.98 2.88
N GLY A 129 8.13 -12.86 1.85
CA GLY A 129 6.67 -12.71 1.97
C GLY A 129 6.23 -11.31 2.39
N GLY A 130 5.02 -11.17 2.99
CA GLY A 130 4.48 -9.87 3.39
C GLY A 130 4.11 -8.96 2.22
N PHE A 131 3.80 -9.55 1.06
CA PHE A 131 3.35 -8.83 -0.13
C PHE A 131 2.07 -9.46 -0.71
N VAL A 132 1.06 -8.63 -0.94
CA VAL A 132 -0.16 -8.99 -1.66
C VAL A 132 -0.24 -8.12 -2.90
N PHE A 133 -0.07 -8.73 -4.06
CA PHE A 133 -0.07 -7.99 -5.31
C PHE A 133 -1.44 -7.39 -5.60
N CYS A 134 -1.48 -6.12 -5.87
CA CYS A 134 -2.49 -5.43 -6.67
C CYS A 134 -1.89 -4.12 -7.21
N GLN A 135 -2.54 -3.54 -8.21
CA GLN A 135 -2.16 -2.23 -8.71
C GLN A 135 -2.30 -1.15 -7.62
N VAL A 136 -1.63 -0.02 -7.83
CA VAL A 136 -1.82 1.15 -6.98
C VAL A 136 -3.17 1.78 -7.28
N HIS A 137 -4.09 1.78 -6.32
CA HIS A 137 -5.43 2.35 -6.47
C HIS A 137 -6.33 1.65 -7.53
N ASN A 138 -7.51 2.20 -7.80
CA ASN A 138 -8.46 1.66 -8.77
C ASN A 138 -7.97 1.78 -10.21
N ILE A 139 -8.28 0.79 -11.03
CA ILE A 139 -8.10 0.86 -12.49
C ILE A 139 -9.10 1.89 -13.04
N GLN A 140 -8.57 2.94 -13.65
CA GLN A 140 -9.36 4.05 -14.17
C GLN A 140 -9.83 3.78 -15.61
N HIS A 141 -10.80 4.55 -16.08
CA HIS A 141 -11.40 4.41 -17.42
C HIS A 141 -10.42 4.66 -18.59
N ASN A 142 -9.30 5.34 -18.33
CA ASN A 142 -8.25 5.61 -19.30
C ASN A 142 -7.24 4.47 -19.47
N VAL A 143 -7.34 3.42 -18.65
CA VAL A 143 -6.40 2.29 -18.72
C VAL A 143 -6.78 1.37 -19.88
N PRO A 144 -5.87 1.15 -20.85
CA PRO A 144 -6.11 0.22 -21.95
C PRO A 144 -6.30 -1.23 -21.43
N PRO A 145 -7.29 -1.99 -21.94
CA PRO A 145 -7.49 -3.37 -21.53
C PRO A 145 -6.26 -4.25 -21.70
N GLU A 146 -5.47 -4.02 -22.76
CA GLU A 146 -4.21 -4.72 -23.02
C GLU A 146 -3.16 -4.51 -21.91
N ASN A 147 -3.15 -3.34 -21.26
CA ASN A 147 -2.28 -3.08 -20.13
C ASN A 147 -2.73 -3.84 -18.87
N VAL A 148 -4.03 -3.95 -18.66
CA VAL A 148 -4.58 -4.78 -17.57
C VAL A 148 -4.22 -6.25 -17.78
N MET A 149 -4.37 -6.77 -19.01
CA MET A 149 -3.95 -8.12 -19.34
C MET A 149 -2.45 -8.33 -19.13
N ALA A 150 -1.61 -7.40 -19.62
CA ALA A 150 -0.16 -7.47 -19.45
C ALA A 150 0.26 -7.49 -17.97
N MET A 151 -0.44 -6.75 -17.11
CA MET A 151 -0.18 -6.73 -15.66
C MET A 151 -0.39 -8.12 -15.03
N TYR A 152 -1.50 -8.80 -15.37
CA TYR A 152 -1.78 -10.13 -14.83
C TYR A 152 -0.98 -11.26 -15.50
N GLU A 153 -0.68 -11.16 -16.80
CA GLU A 153 0.20 -12.09 -17.50
C GLU A 153 1.60 -12.11 -16.89
N ALA A 154 2.14 -10.92 -16.59
CA ALA A 154 3.47 -10.80 -15.96
C ALA A 154 3.57 -11.52 -14.60
N LEU A 155 2.46 -11.66 -13.85
CA LEU A 155 2.42 -12.44 -12.62
C LEU A 155 2.45 -13.94 -12.85
N GLY A 156 1.86 -14.42 -13.96
CA GLY A 156 1.86 -15.83 -14.32
C GLY A 156 3.22 -16.34 -14.78
N ASP A 157 4.13 -15.42 -15.16
CA ASP A 157 5.49 -15.70 -15.62
C ASP A 157 6.53 -15.71 -14.47
N LEU A 158 6.12 -15.40 -13.24
CA LEU A 158 6.95 -15.34 -12.03
C LEU A 158 6.76 -16.60 -11.18
#